data_ac34c9517040d4c5e297940ebee9d734
#
_entry.id   ac34c9517040d4c5e297940ebee9d734
#
_cell.length_a   1.000
_cell.length_b   1.000
_cell.length_c   1.000
_cell.angle_alpha   90.00
_cell.angle_beta   90.00
_cell.angle_gamma   90.00
#
_symmetry.space_group_name_H-M   'P 1'
#
loop_
_entity.id
_entity.type
_entity.pdbx_description
1 polymer ?
#
loop_
_entity_poly.entity_id
_entity_poly.type
_entity_poly.pdbx_seq_one_letter_code
_entity_poly.pdbx_strand_id
1 'polypeptide(L)'
;MARTCAETKLVSDTYDIDGHDPCDAPAGPECLPLDGWHRARGGRMVEFAGYWMPVQYEGIIAEHLWTREHAGLFDVSHMGQLVLSGDGLDAAVEALLPIDLATLKPGQQRYSLLLDEDGGILDDLMVQRWEDHLYMVVNGATKWDDIGHLREHLPDEITLSHLDEHALLALQGPEAAKVLARHVSGGLSLDALTFMRCAMV
;
A
#
# COMPACT_ATOMS: atom_id res chain seq x y z
N MET A 1 -34.94 14.19 -15.12
CA MET A 1 -33.90 14.75 -16.01
C MET A 1 -32.57 14.18 -15.54
N ALA A 2 -32.11 13.12 -16.18
CA ALA A 2 -30.85 12.47 -15.89
C ALA A 2 -29.70 13.31 -16.44
N ARG A 3 -28.72 13.66 -15.61
CA ARG A 3 -27.47 14.24 -16.09
C ARG A 3 -26.53 13.08 -16.42
N THR A 4 -26.24 12.97 -17.69
CA THR A 4 -25.26 12.09 -18.29
C THR A 4 -23.89 12.31 -17.65
N CYS A 5 -23.29 11.23 -17.24
CA CYS A 5 -21.88 11.20 -16.81
C CYS A 5 -21.01 11.61 -18.02
N ALA A 6 -20.36 12.75 -17.93
CA ALA A 6 -19.42 13.18 -18.95
C ALA A 6 -18.18 12.29 -18.85
N GLU A 7 -17.80 11.67 -19.95
CA GLU A 7 -16.54 10.98 -20.13
C GLU A 7 -15.39 11.93 -19.76
N THR A 8 -14.75 11.66 -18.64
CA THR A 8 -13.51 12.34 -18.27
C THR A 8 -12.42 11.80 -19.19
N LYS A 9 -12.10 12.55 -20.22
CA LYS A 9 -10.88 12.34 -20.99
C LYS A 9 -9.72 12.34 -19.99
N LEU A 10 -9.04 11.20 -19.86
CA LEU A 10 -7.73 11.12 -19.22
C LEU A 10 -6.81 12.06 -20.00
N VAL A 11 -6.45 13.18 -19.42
CA VAL A 11 -5.43 14.06 -19.96
C VAL A 11 -4.08 13.42 -19.64
N SER A 12 -3.55 12.69 -20.61
CA SER A 12 -2.17 12.27 -20.64
C SER A 12 -1.34 13.42 -21.21
N ASP A 13 -0.90 14.35 -20.46
CA ASP A 13 0.16 15.28 -20.89
C ASP A 13 0.59 16.13 -19.69
N THR A 14 1.42 15.57 -18.82
CA THR A 14 2.26 16.34 -17.91
C THR A 14 3.72 16.07 -18.27
N TYR A 15 4.10 16.49 -19.48
CA TYR A 15 5.50 16.60 -19.84
C TYR A 15 6.09 17.85 -19.18
N ASP A 16 7.37 17.82 -18.82
CA ASP A 16 8.12 19.01 -18.49
C ASP A 16 8.22 19.94 -19.72
N ILE A 17 8.80 21.13 -19.57
CA ILE A 17 8.92 22.13 -20.64
C ILE A 17 9.71 21.58 -21.87
N ASP A 18 10.46 20.48 -21.69
CA ASP A 18 11.26 19.82 -22.71
C ASP A 18 10.59 18.57 -23.30
N GLY A 19 9.36 18.24 -22.88
CA GLY A 19 8.57 17.12 -23.41
C GLY A 19 9.01 15.73 -22.93
N HIS A 20 9.76 15.63 -21.84
CA HIS A 20 10.16 14.36 -21.24
C HIS A 20 9.20 14.02 -20.09
N ASP A 21 8.79 12.75 -20.01
CA ASP A 21 8.11 12.21 -18.85
C ASP A 21 9.14 12.15 -17.69
N PRO A 22 8.88 12.78 -16.52
CA PRO A 22 9.79 12.71 -15.39
C PRO A 22 10.05 11.28 -14.89
N CYS A 23 9.21 10.32 -15.28
CA CYS A 23 9.35 8.91 -14.94
C CYS A 23 10.30 8.15 -15.90
N ASP A 24 10.63 8.71 -17.07
CA ASP A 24 11.52 8.11 -18.05
C ASP A 24 13.01 8.44 -17.83
N ALA A 25 13.33 9.19 -16.78
CA ALA A 25 14.71 9.54 -16.48
C ALA A 25 15.50 8.29 -16.01
N PRO A 26 16.59 7.89 -16.70
CA PRO A 26 17.28 6.61 -16.48
C PRO A 26 17.98 6.47 -15.11
N ALA A 27 17.79 7.37 -14.17
CA ALA A 27 18.30 7.33 -12.79
C ALA A 27 17.48 8.21 -11.84
N GLY A 28 16.22 8.54 -12.20
CA GLY A 28 15.33 9.35 -11.37
C GLY A 28 14.42 8.50 -10.48
N PRO A 29 13.67 9.15 -9.56
CA PRO A 29 12.64 8.49 -8.78
C PRO A 29 11.57 7.88 -9.68
N GLU A 30 11.05 6.71 -9.29
CA GLU A 30 9.96 6.02 -9.98
C GLU A 30 8.63 6.76 -9.81
N CYS A 31 7.71 6.58 -10.76
CA CYS A 31 6.36 7.11 -10.65
C CYS A 31 5.39 6.05 -10.12
N LEU A 32 4.50 6.49 -9.24
CA LEU A 32 3.41 5.66 -8.74
C LEU A 32 2.27 5.57 -9.75
N PRO A 33 1.38 4.56 -9.66
CA PRO A 33 0.24 4.39 -10.57
C PRO A 33 -0.66 5.62 -10.70
N LEU A 34 -0.75 6.46 -9.67
CA LEU A 34 -1.57 7.68 -9.66
C LEU A 34 -0.78 8.97 -9.90
N ASP A 35 0.50 8.92 -10.29
CA ASP A 35 1.36 10.10 -10.47
C ASP A 35 0.71 11.17 -11.36
N GLY A 36 0.26 10.78 -12.56
CA GLY A 36 -0.42 11.70 -13.48
C GLY A 36 -1.70 12.32 -12.89
N TRP A 37 -2.43 11.56 -12.05
CA TRP A 37 -3.61 12.06 -11.35
C TRP A 37 -3.24 13.13 -10.32
N HIS A 38 -2.15 12.93 -9.57
CA HIS A 38 -1.67 13.89 -8.58
C HIS A 38 -1.20 15.19 -9.22
N ARG A 39 -0.40 15.10 -10.29
CA ARG A 39 0.08 16.28 -11.05
C ARG A 39 -1.07 17.07 -11.66
N ALA A 40 -2.03 16.40 -12.30
CA ALA A 40 -3.19 17.05 -12.91
C ALA A 40 -4.05 17.80 -11.90
N ARG A 41 -3.95 17.49 -10.60
CA ARG A 41 -4.66 18.15 -9.49
C ARG A 41 -3.81 19.14 -8.71
N GLY A 42 -2.63 19.47 -9.23
CA GLY A 42 -1.73 20.44 -8.60
C GLY A 42 -1.01 19.92 -7.35
N GLY A 43 -0.89 18.60 -7.23
CA GLY A 43 -0.09 17.98 -6.17
C GLY A 43 1.37 18.43 -6.28
N ARG A 44 1.95 18.91 -5.18
CA ARG A 44 3.37 19.22 -5.11
C ARG A 44 4.14 17.91 -4.96
N MET A 45 4.74 17.46 -6.06
CA MET A 45 5.52 16.24 -6.09
C MET A 45 6.91 16.45 -5.51
N VAL A 46 7.36 15.51 -4.69
CA VAL A 46 8.72 15.45 -4.12
C VAL A 46 9.25 14.03 -4.21
N GLU A 47 10.56 13.89 -4.26
CA GLU A 47 11.22 12.59 -4.12
C GLU A 47 11.09 12.09 -2.67
N PHE A 48 10.59 10.87 -2.52
CA PHE A 48 10.49 10.18 -1.24
C PHE A 48 10.67 8.67 -1.45
N ALA A 49 11.63 8.07 -0.75
CA ALA A 49 11.91 6.61 -0.81
C ALA A 49 12.11 6.08 -2.25
N GLY A 50 12.69 6.87 -3.14
CA GLY A 50 12.91 6.49 -4.54
C GLY A 50 11.70 6.70 -5.46
N TYR A 51 10.64 7.36 -4.99
CA TYR A 51 9.42 7.62 -5.76
C TYR A 51 9.07 9.10 -5.80
N TRP A 52 8.40 9.53 -6.89
CA TRP A 52 7.70 10.81 -6.93
C TRP A 52 6.40 10.70 -6.15
N MET A 53 6.26 11.49 -5.08
CA MET A 53 5.10 11.46 -4.19
C MET A 53 4.51 12.85 -3.96
N PRO A 54 3.14 12.98 -3.89
CA PRO A 54 2.49 14.23 -3.58
C PRO A 54 2.64 14.55 -2.08
N VAL A 55 3.38 15.61 -1.75
CA VAL A 55 3.58 16.03 -0.35
C VAL A 55 2.42 16.89 0.16
N GLN A 56 1.75 17.61 -0.72
CA GLN A 56 0.60 18.49 -0.42
C GLN A 56 -0.10 18.94 -1.68
N TYR A 57 -1.32 19.44 -1.52
CA TYR A 57 -2.10 20.15 -2.54
C TYR A 57 -2.35 21.61 -2.12
N GLU A 58 -3.08 21.82 -1.04
CA GLU A 58 -3.43 23.15 -0.50
C GLU A 58 -2.49 23.59 0.63
N GLY A 59 -1.82 22.66 1.27
CA GLY A 59 -0.86 22.92 2.34
C GLY A 59 -0.90 21.88 3.45
N ILE A 60 0.26 21.48 3.93
CA ILE A 60 0.46 20.39 4.90
C ILE A 60 -0.43 20.58 6.15
N ILE A 61 -0.44 21.78 6.74
CA ILE A 61 -1.20 22.05 7.97
C ILE A 61 -2.71 22.01 7.72
N ALA A 62 -3.17 22.60 6.62
CA ALA A 62 -4.60 22.61 6.26
C ALA A 62 -5.11 21.20 6.01
N GLU A 63 -4.37 20.39 5.26
CA GLU A 63 -4.72 18.99 4.94
C GLU A 63 -4.65 18.10 6.18
N HIS A 64 -3.65 18.33 7.07
CA HIS A 64 -3.58 17.64 8.36
C HIS A 64 -4.80 17.90 9.22
N LEU A 65 -5.19 19.17 9.42
CA LEU A 65 -6.36 19.54 10.21
C LEU A 65 -7.65 19.01 9.59
N TRP A 66 -7.78 19.08 8.26
CA TRP A 66 -8.91 18.49 7.55
C TRP A 66 -9.04 16.98 7.82
N THR A 67 -7.94 16.24 7.72
CA THR A 67 -7.95 14.79 7.96
C THR A 67 -8.31 14.46 9.41
N ARG A 68 -7.89 15.30 10.38
CA ARG A 68 -8.25 15.13 11.80
C ARG A 68 -9.73 15.35 12.10
N GLU A 69 -10.42 16.18 11.30
CA GLU A 69 -11.82 16.54 11.50
C GLU A 69 -12.77 15.80 10.54
N HIS A 70 -12.28 15.37 9.38
CA HIS A 70 -13.07 14.77 8.31
C HIS A 70 -12.49 13.45 7.80
N ALA A 71 -12.08 13.39 6.53
CA ALA A 71 -11.38 12.26 5.94
C ALA A 71 -10.34 12.74 4.93
N GLY A 72 -9.17 12.10 4.92
CA GLY A 72 -8.10 12.27 3.95
C GLY A 72 -7.77 10.94 3.27
N LEU A 73 -7.50 11.00 1.97
CA LEU A 73 -7.03 9.88 1.18
C LEU A 73 -5.56 10.09 0.83
N PHE A 74 -4.73 9.09 1.14
CA PHE A 74 -3.28 9.12 0.93
C PHE A 74 -2.90 8.01 -0.05
N ASP A 75 -2.12 8.36 -1.07
CA ASP A 75 -1.46 7.38 -1.92
C ASP A 75 -0.18 6.90 -1.20
N VAL A 76 -0.17 5.63 -0.85
CA VAL A 76 0.95 4.96 -0.20
C VAL A 76 1.47 3.79 -1.06
N SER A 77 1.27 3.88 -2.38
CA SER A 77 1.60 2.83 -3.35
C SER A 77 3.11 2.56 -3.47
N HIS A 78 3.97 3.42 -2.89
CA HIS A 78 5.40 3.16 -2.76
C HIS A 78 5.72 1.98 -1.83
N MET A 79 4.81 1.62 -0.93
CA MET A 79 4.99 0.47 -0.04
C MET A 79 4.95 -0.84 -0.83
N GLY A 80 5.71 -1.83 -0.37
CA GLY A 80 5.71 -3.16 -0.99
C GLY A 80 4.48 -3.96 -0.58
N GLN A 81 3.82 -4.58 -1.56
CA GLN A 81 2.69 -5.48 -1.39
C GLN A 81 3.11 -6.88 -1.81
N LEU A 82 3.16 -7.83 -0.88
CA LEU A 82 3.67 -9.17 -1.11
C LEU A 82 2.60 -10.21 -0.85
N VAL A 83 2.55 -11.24 -1.68
CA VAL A 83 1.74 -12.45 -1.46
C VAL A 83 2.68 -13.62 -1.28
N LEU A 84 2.51 -14.36 -0.17
CA LEU A 84 3.27 -15.56 0.14
C LEU A 84 2.32 -16.75 0.20
N SER A 85 2.67 -17.83 -0.50
CA SER A 85 1.89 -19.08 -0.51
C SER A 85 2.80 -20.28 -0.70
N GLY A 86 2.38 -21.44 -0.23
CA GLY A 86 3.11 -22.70 -0.37
C GLY A 86 2.96 -23.61 0.85
N ASP A 87 3.48 -24.80 0.72
CA ASP A 87 3.44 -25.80 1.80
C ASP A 87 4.41 -25.41 2.93
N GLY A 88 3.94 -25.46 4.18
CA GLY A 88 4.75 -25.07 5.33
C GLY A 88 4.90 -23.56 5.53
N LEU A 89 4.08 -22.75 4.86
CA LEU A 89 4.12 -21.28 4.87
C LEU A 89 4.24 -20.69 6.29
N ASP A 90 3.42 -21.15 7.23
CA ASP A 90 3.41 -20.59 8.59
C ASP A 90 4.76 -20.77 9.28
N ALA A 91 5.30 -21.98 9.27
CA ALA A 91 6.58 -22.28 9.91
C ALA A 91 7.76 -21.52 9.25
N ALA A 92 7.71 -21.39 7.91
CA ALA A 92 8.73 -20.65 7.17
C ALA A 92 8.73 -19.16 7.52
N VAL A 93 7.54 -18.54 7.62
CA VAL A 93 7.40 -17.12 7.97
C VAL A 93 7.70 -16.89 9.46
N GLU A 94 7.25 -17.75 10.37
CA GLU A 94 7.54 -17.65 11.80
C GLU A 94 9.03 -17.79 12.15
N ALA A 95 9.82 -18.36 11.25
CA ALA A 95 11.29 -18.40 11.40
C ALA A 95 11.95 -17.02 11.22
N LEU A 96 11.29 -16.11 10.50
CA LEU A 96 11.80 -14.76 10.17
C LEU A 96 11.09 -13.65 10.94
N LEU A 97 9.87 -13.90 11.39
CA LEU A 97 9.01 -12.92 12.06
C LEU A 97 8.61 -13.41 13.47
N PRO A 98 8.64 -12.56 14.50
CA PRO A 98 8.19 -12.90 15.85
C PRO A 98 6.65 -12.84 15.93
N ILE A 99 5.98 -13.71 15.17
CA ILE A 99 4.52 -13.77 15.04
C ILE A 99 4.04 -15.21 15.29
N ASP A 100 2.88 -15.37 15.91
CA ASP A 100 2.17 -16.66 16.02
C ASP A 100 1.04 -16.67 14.99
N LEU A 101 1.31 -17.29 13.84
CA LEU A 101 0.38 -17.36 12.72
C LEU A 101 -0.77 -18.33 12.96
N ALA A 102 -0.59 -19.32 13.85
CA ALA A 102 -1.67 -20.23 14.22
C ALA A 102 -2.84 -19.50 14.92
N THR A 103 -2.55 -18.36 15.56
CA THR A 103 -3.56 -17.50 16.20
C THR A 103 -4.15 -16.45 15.27
N LEU A 104 -3.56 -16.22 14.10
CA LEU A 104 -4.02 -15.26 13.11
C LEU A 104 -4.99 -15.95 12.14
N LYS A 105 -6.29 -15.67 12.27
CA LYS A 105 -7.36 -16.31 11.47
C LYS A 105 -7.56 -15.57 10.14
N PRO A 106 -8.11 -16.24 9.10
CA PRO A 106 -8.51 -15.58 7.86
C PRO A 106 -9.35 -14.32 8.10
N GLY A 107 -9.05 -13.26 7.34
CA GLY A 107 -9.65 -11.94 7.50
C GLY A 107 -9.10 -11.15 8.71
N GLN A 108 -7.98 -11.56 9.28
CA GLN A 108 -7.26 -10.82 10.30
C GLN A 108 -5.90 -10.35 9.81
N GLN A 109 -5.44 -9.25 10.40
CA GLN A 109 -4.10 -8.75 10.19
C GLN A 109 -3.40 -8.43 11.51
N ARG A 110 -2.08 -8.38 11.48
CA ARG A 110 -1.25 -8.09 12.65
C ARG A 110 0.04 -7.40 12.22
N TYR A 111 0.51 -6.45 13.03
CA TYR A 111 1.88 -5.97 12.95
C TYR A 111 2.88 -7.05 13.38
N SER A 112 4.01 -7.07 12.71
CA SER A 112 5.17 -7.87 13.10
C SER A 112 6.45 -7.12 12.74
N LEU A 113 7.59 -7.76 13.01
CA LEU A 113 8.91 -7.28 12.67
C LEU A 113 9.57 -8.27 11.72
N LEU A 114 10.40 -7.81 10.81
CA LEU A 114 11.34 -8.64 10.08
C LEU A 114 12.66 -8.64 10.87
N LEU A 115 13.17 -9.82 11.17
CA LEU A 115 14.37 -9.98 11.99
C LEU A 115 15.52 -10.58 11.18
N ASP A 116 16.73 -10.19 11.54
CA ASP A 116 17.95 -10.90 11.12
C ASP A 116 18.22 -12.14 11.97
N GLU A 117 19.29 -12.88 11.66
CA GLU A 117 19.68 -14.12 12.33
C GLU A 117 20.04 -13.94 13.81
N ASP A 118 20.47 -12.74 14.21
CA ASP A 118 20.82 -12.37 15.58
C ASP A 118 19.62 -11.83 16.38
N GLY A 119 18.45 -11.70 15.74
CA GLY A 119 17.23 -11.13 16.29
C GLY A 119 17.20 -9.59 16.24
N GLY A 120 18.08 -8.98 15.45
CA GLY A 120 18.04 -7.56 15.12
C GLY A 120 16.83 -7.23 14.25
N ILE A 121 16.27 -6.03 14.42
CA ILE A 121 15.11 -5.58 13.66
C ILE A 121 15.60 -5.00 12.32
N LEU A 122 15.19 -5.61 11.21
CA LEU A 122 15.42 -5.10 9.86
C LEU A 122 14.34 -4.09 9.48
N ASP A 123 13.05 -4.45 9.67
CA ASP A 123 11.91 -3.56 9.41
C ASP A 123 10.70 -3.96 10.26
N ASP A 124 9.66 -3.11 10.29
CA ASP A 124 8.33 -3.44 10.75
C ASP A 124 7.38 -3.62 9.56
N LEU A 125 6.43 -4.53 9.68
CA LEU A 125 5.54 -4.87 8.58
C LEU A 125 4.16 -5.32 9.06
N MET A 126 3.22 -5.39 8.10
CA MET A 126 1.86 -5.85 8.33
C MET A 126 1.68 -7.23 7.69
N VAL A 127 1.15 -8.18 8.43
CA VAL A 127 0.77 -9.52 7.93
C VAL A 127 -0.74 -9.66 7.95
N GLN A 128 -1.34 -10.05 6.83
CA GLN A 128 -2.75 -10.39 6.69
C GLN A 128 -2.89 -11.88 6.37
N ARG A 129 -3.81 -12.57 7.04
CA ARG A 129 -4.13 -13.97 6.76
C ARG A 129 -5.35 -14.07 5.84
N TRP A 130 -5.17 -14.80 4.75
CA TRP A 130 -6.23 -15.28 3.88
C TRP A 130 -6.36 -16.80 4.00
N GLU A 131 -7.31 -17.43 3.30
CA GLU A 131 -7.55 -18.88 3.43
C GLU A 131 -6.35 -19.71 2.96
N ASP A 132 -5.67 -19.27 1.91
CA ASP A 132 -4.63 -20.01 1.18
C ASP A 132 -3.28 -19.28 1.08
N HIS A 133 -3.20 -18.04 1.60
CA HIS A 133 -1.98 -17.23 1.52
C HIS A 133 -1.86 -16.21 2.66
N LEU A 134 -0.67 -15.66 2.79
CA LEU A 134 -0.40 -14.44 3.54
C LEU A 134 -0.22 -13.27 2.57
N TYR A 135 -0.79 -12.13 2.93
CA TYR A 135 -0.50 -10.87 2.28
C TYR A 135 0.29 -9.99 3.25
N MET A 136 1.39 -9.41 2.78
CA MET A 136 2.24 -8.56 3.59
C MET A 136 2.36 -7.18 2.97
N VAL A 137 2.46 -6.15 3.84
CA VAL A 137 2.81 -4.79 3.44
C VAL A 137 4.10 -4.43 4.15
N VAL A 138 5.13 -4.08 3.36
CA VAL A 138 6.46 -3.68 3.81
C VAL A 138 6.73 -2.21 3.47
N ASN A 139 7.64 -1.56 4.19
CA ASN A 139 7.92 -0.14 4.03
C ASN A 139 8.61 0.18 2.70
N GLY A 140 8.28 1.33 2.11
CA GLY A 140 8.77 1.71 0.78
C GLY A 140 10.28 1.90 0.72
N ALA A 141 10.89 2.44 1.78
CA ALA A 141 12.33 2.71 1.81
C ALA A 141 13.19 1.44 1.86
N THR A 142 12.71 0.40 2.52
CA THR A 142 13.40 -0.88 2.76
C THR A 142 12.87 -2.02 1.89
N LYS A 143 11.85 -1.76 1.08
CA LYS A 143 11.11 -2.76 0.29
C LYS A 143 11.99 -3.79 -0.41
N TRP A 144 13.02 -3.34 -1.08
CA TRP A 144 13.88 -4.23 -1.86
C TRP A 144 14.81 -5.07 -1.00
N ASP A 145 15.26 -4.51 0.13
CA ASP A 145 16.06 -5.24 1.12
C ASP A 145 15.20 -6.30 1.82
N ASP A 146 13.96 -5.95 2.19
CA ASP A 146 13.00 -6.88 2.78
C ASP A 146 12.65 -8.04 1.85
N ILE A 147 12.35 -7.72 0.57
CA ILE A 147 12.08 -8.75 -0.46
C ILE A 147 13.31 -9.63 -0.67
N GLY A 148 14.51 -9.04 -0.70
CA GLY A 148 15.77 -9.77 -0.81
C GLY A 148 15.96 -10.73 0.35
N HIS A 149 15.82 -10.25 1.58
CA HIS A 149 15.94 -11.05 2.80
C HIS A 149 14.92 -12.19 2.85
N LEU A 150 13.65 -11.90 2.55
CA LEU A 150 12.61 -12.94 2.49
C LEU A 150 12.93 -14.01 1.43
N ARG A 151 13.38 -13.62 0.23
CA ARG A 151 13.74 -14.58 -0.83
C ARG A 151 14.95 -15.43 -0.51
N GLU A 152 15.90 -14.90 0.25
CA GLU A 152 17.11 -15.62 0.66
C GLU A 152 16.82 -16.70 1.71
N HIS A 153 15.86 -16.43 2.62
CA HIS A 153 15.64 -17.27 3.80
C HIS A 153 14.37 -18.12 3.72
N LEU A 154 13.43 -17.80 2.82
CA LEU A 154 12.26 -18.65 2.62
C LEU A 154 12.64 -19.89 1.81
N PRO A 155 12.13 -21.09 2.16
CA PRO A 155 12.37 -22.31 1.37
C PRO A 155 11.74 -22.23 -0.02
N ASP A 156 12.27 -23.03 -0.96
CA ASP A 156 11.84 -23.05 -2.38
C ASP A 156 10.36 -23.42 -2.57
N GLU A 157 9.75 -24.09 -1.60
CA GLU A 157 8.32 -24.44 -1.59
C GLU A 157 7.40 -23.20 -1.38
N ILE A 158 7.97 -22.08 -0.91
CA ILE A 158 7.23 -20.86 -0.69
C ILE A 158 7.40 -19.92 -1.88
N THR A 159 6.28 -19.60 -2.51
CA THR A 159 6.23 -18.59 -3.56
C THR A 159 6.02 -17.21 -2.95
N LEU A 160 6.92 -16.27 -3.26
CA LEU A 160 6.78 -14.84 -2.95
C LEU A 160 6.51 -14.06 -4.23
N SER A 161 5.34 -13.46 -4.33
CA SER A 161 4.93 -12.58 -5.43
C SER A 161 4.88 -11.13 -4.95
N HIS A 162 5.57 -10.23 -5.66
CA HIS A 162 5.48 -8.78 -5.44
C HIS A 162 4.40 -8.21 -6.38
N LEU A 163 3.43 -7.49 -5.82
CA LEU A 163 2.31 -6.89 -6.56
C LEU A 163 2.65 -5.43 -6.92
N ASP A 164 3.62 -5.24 -7.78
CA ASP A 164 4.18 -3.94 -8.14
C ASP A 164 3.23 -3.04 -8.96
N GLU A 165 2.25 -3.64 -9.66
CA GLU A 165 1.24 -2.90 -10.43
C GLU A 165 0.02 -2.48 -9.58
N HIS A 166 -0.03 -2.87 -8.30
CA HIS A 166 -1.16 -2.54 -7.42
C HIS A 166 -0.94 -1.21 -6.69
N ALA A 167 -1.94 -0.34 -6.74
CA ALA A 167 -1.98 0.84 -5.88
C ALA A 167 -2.38 0.47 -4.45
N LEU A 168 -1.84 1.20 -3.48
CA LEU A 168 -2.23 1.12 -2.08
C LEU A 168 -2.68 2.49 -1.60
N LEU A 169 -3.90 2.57 -1.07
CA LEU A 169 -4.49 3.82 -0.60
C LEU A 169 -4.82 3.72 0.89
N ALA A 170 -4.46 4.75 1.64
CA ALA A 170 -4.84 4.88 3.03
C ALA A 170 -5.93 5.96 3.19
N LEU A 171 -7.13 5.54 3.57
CA LEU A 171 -8.24 6.42 3.87
C LEU A 171 -8.31 6.63 5.40
N GLN A 172 -8.06 7.84 5.85
CA GLN A 172 -7.86 8.22 7.24
C GLN A 172 -8.88 9.24 7.72
N GLY A 173 -9.12 9.29 9.03
CA GLY A 173 -9.95 10.32 9.67
C GLY A 173 -11.31 9.81 10.18
N PRO A 174 -12.01 10.61 11.00
CA PRO A 174 -13.26 10.19 11.65
C PRO A 174 -14.41 9.90 10.68
N GLU A 175 -14.39 10.46 9.48
CA GLU A 175 -15.39 10.20 8.44
C GLU A 175 -14.97 9.14 7.42
N ALA A 176 -13.80 8.48 7.59
CA ALA A 176 -13.26 7.51 6.61
C ALA A 176 -14.27 6.38 6.28
N ALA A 177 -14.88 5.77 7.29
CA ALA A 177 -15.87 4.72 7.09
C ALA A 177 -17.10 5.21 6.29
N LYS A 178 -17.57 6.45 6.56
CA LYS A 178 -18.69 7.06 5.84
C LYS A 178 -18.36 7.34 4.37
N VAL A 179 -17.11 7.72 4.10
CA VAL A 179 -16.63 7.89 2.71
C VAL A 179 -16.55 6.55 2.02
N LEU A 180 -15.90 5.56 2.63
CA LEU A 180 -15.73 4.22 2.07
C LEU A 180 -17.06 3.54 1.74
N ALA A 181 -18.07 3.69 2.60
CA ALA A 181 -19.41 3.13 2.41
C ALA A 181 -20.10 3.52 1.10
N ARG A 182 -19.66 4.61 0.46
CA ARG A 182 -20.22 5.09 -0.83
C ARG A 182 -19.60 4.38 -2.03
N HIS A 183 -18.46 3.73 -1.85
CA HIS A 183 -17.65 3.14 -2.91
C HIS A 183 -17.60 1.62 -2.85
N VAL A 184 -17.86 1.05 -1.68
CA VAL A 184 -17.89 -0.39 -1.49
C VAL A 184 -19.29 -0.91 -1.86
N SER A 185 -19.34 -1.86 -2.81
CA SER A 185 -20.53 -2.57 -3.23
C SER A 185 -20.36 -4.07 -2.92
N GLY A 186 -21.45 -4.83 -2.82
CA GLY A 186 -21.36 -6.29 -2.66
C GLY A 186 -21.63 -6.83 -1.25
N GLY A 187 -22.19 -6.00 -0.36
CA GLY A 187 -22.71 -6.51 0.92
C GLY A 187 -21.69 -6.57 2.06
N LEU A 188 -20.51 -5.98 1.89
CA LEU A 188 -19.59 -5.78 3.01
C LEU A 188 -20.20 -4.84 4.03
N SER A 189 -20.38 -5.32 5.27
CA SER A 189 -20.72 -4.47 6.39
C SER A 189 -19.44 -3.84 6.97
N LEU A 190 -19.27 -2.53 6.81
CA LEU A 190 -18.13 -1.82 7.39
C LEU A 190 -18.13 -1.87 8.93
N ASP A 191 -19.31 -2.04 9.56
CA ASP A 191 -19.42 -2.21 11.01
C ASP A 191 -18.80 -3.54 11.49
N ALA A 192 -18.73 -4.56 10.60
CA ALA A 192 -18.06 -5.81 10.89
C ALA A 192 -16.54 -5.74 10.68
N LEU A 193 -16.05 -4.73 9.95
CA LEU A 193 -14.63 -4.49 9.71
C LEU A 193 -14.02 -3.73 10.90
N THR A 194 -13.88 -4.45 12.02
CA THR A 194 -13.28 -3.89 13.23
C THR A 194 -11.77 -3.77 13.12
N PHE A 195 -11.13 -3.21 14.15
CA PHE A 195 -9.67 -3.05 14.20
C PHE A 195 -8.92 -4.35 13.90
N MET A 196 -7.90 -4.27 13.07
CA MET A 196 -7.10 -5.43 12.58
C MET A 196 -7.92 -6.48 11.83
N ARG A 197 -8.93 -6.05 11.10
CA ARG A 197 -9.70 -6.90 10.17
C ARG A 197 -9.47 -6.48 8.72
N CYS A 198 -9.48 -7.45 7.85
CA CYS A 198 -9.42 -7.25 6.40
C CYS A 198 -10.54 -8.03 5.71
N ALA A 199 -10.98 -7.53 4.55
CA ALA A 199 -11.99 -8.16 3.72
C ALA A 199 -11.71 -7.84 2.25
N MET A 200 -12.08 -8.78 1.35
CA MET A 200 -12.14 -8.50 -0.08
C MET A 200 -13.53 -7.98 -0.47
N VAL A 201 -13.59 -7.08 -1.43
CA VAL A 201 -14.80 -6.46 -1.97
C VAL A 201 -14.84 -6.52 -3.47
#